data_e8e33db0ea244a691a2eefbc374627d8
#
_entry.id   e8e33db0ea244a691a2eefbc374627d8
#
_cell.length_a   1.000
_cell.length_b   1.000
_cell.length_c   1.000
_cell.angle_alpha   90.00
_cell.angle_beta   90.00
_cell.angle_gamma   90.00
#
_symmetry.space_group_name_H-M   'P 1'
#
loop_
_entity.id
_entity.type
_entity.pdbx_description
1 polymer ?
#
loop_
_entity_poly.entity_id
_entity_poly.type
_entity_poly.pdbx_seq_one_letter_code
_entity_poly.pdbx_strand_id
1 'polypeptide(L)'
;MIRRWKYCLVAFTLVVVCDQITKWWALEKLENGRVIEIFWTLQFRLVRNTGIAFSQGEGFGPIFSILILLVILFVVRWGAQMYSKSVVVAVGLVVGGAIGNLIDRAFRTDTGFLKGAVVDLIDLQWWPVVDIAEAAIVV
;
A
#
# COMPACT_ATOMS: atom_id res chain seq x y z
N MET A 1 -6.83 -6.08 27.15
CA MET A 1 -7.24 -5.96 25.72
C MET A 1 -6.87 -4.62 25.11
N ILE A 2 -7.25 -3.49 25.65
CA ILE A 2 -6.98 -2.12 25.15
C ILE A 2 -5.47 -1.84 24.98
N ARG A 3 -4.64 -2.33 25.87
CA ARG A 3 -3.18 -2.06 25.85
C ARG A 3 -2.44 -2.67 24.64
N ARG A 4 -2.99 -3.70 23.97
CA ARG A 4 -2.35 -4.35 22.80
C ARG A 4 -2.71 -3.64 21.50
N TRP A 5 -3.93 -3.16 21.38
CA TRP A 5 -4.39 -2.46 20.19
C TRP A 5 -3.67 -1.14 19.92
N LYS A 6 -3.01 -0.57 20.94
CA LYS A 6 -2.11 0.58 20.72
C LYS A 6 -0.94 0.24 19.79
N TYR A 7 -0.40 -0.99 19.86
CA TYR A 7 0.68 -1.41 18.96
C TYR A 7 0.17 -1.60 17.52
N CYS A 8 -1.04 -2.11 17.35
CA CYS A 8 -1.71 -2.15 16.05
C CYS A 8 -1.90 -0.75 15.48
N LEU A 9 -2.43 0.17 16.28
CA LEU A 9 -2.68 1.55 15.87
C LEU A 9 -1.37 2.28 15.51
N VAL A 10 -0.31 2.09 16.29
CA VAL A 10 1.01 2.67 15.98
C VAL A 10 1.55 2.12 14.66
N ALA A 11 1.57 0.79 14.49
CA ALA A 11 2.03 0.16 13.26
C ALA A 11 1.20 0.62 12.05
N PHE A 12 -0.11 0.62 12.16
CA PHE A 12 -1.05 1.13 11.15
C PHE A 12 -0.71 2.58 10.76
N THR A 13 -0.63 3.47 11.75
CA THR A 13 -0.39 4.90 11.49
C THR A 13 0.97 5.12 10.84
N LEU A 14 2.01 4.44 11.30
CA LEU A 14 3.34 4.54 10.72
C LEU A 14 3.35 4.12 9.25
N VAL A 15 2.73 2.98 8.92
CA VAL A 15 2.69 2.51 7.53
C VAL A 15 1.90 3.48 6.66
N VAL A 16 0.70 3.90 7.06
CA VAL A 16 -0.12 4.82 6.26
C VAL A 16 0.60 6.15 6.03
N VAL A 17 1.20 6.72 7.07
CA VAL A 17 1.91 8.01 6.97
C VAL A 17 3.14 7.87 6.08
N CYS A 18 3.99 6.86 6.30
CA CYS A 18 5.17 6.64 5.47
C CYS A 18 4.80 6.37 4.02
N ASP A 19 3.78 5.54 3.78
CA ASP A 19 3.28 5.21 2.45
C ASP A 19 2.80 6.48 1.71
N GLN A 20 1.96 7.27 2.33
CA GLN A 20 1.41 8.47 1.69
C GLN A 20 2.46 9.57 1.48
N ILE A 21 3.41 9.74 2.41
CA ILE A 21 4.50 10.72 2.25
C ILE A 21 5.42 10.30 1.10
N THR A 22 5.82 9.02 1.03
CA THR A 22 6.70 8.54 -0.04
C THR A 22 6.03 8.57 -1.40
N LYS A 23 4.74 8.27 -1.47
CA LYS A 23 3.95 8.39 -2.70
C LYS A 23 3.81 9.84 -3.18
N TRP A 24 3.55 10.75 -2.26
CA TRP A 24 3.52 12.18 -2.60
C TRP A 24 4.88 12.66 -3.13
N TRP A 25 5.97 12.28 -2.45
CA TRP A 25 7.33 12.59 -2.91
C TRP A 25 7.61 11.99 -4.30
N ALA A 26 7.22 10.73 -4.53
CA ALA A 26 7.42 10.06 -5.81
C ALA A 26 6.67 10.76 -6.94
N LEU A 27 5.43 11.17 -6.71
CA LEU A 27 4.64 11.93 -7.68
C LEU A 27 5.30 13.27 -8.02
N GLU A 28 5.87 13.95 -7.03
CA GLU A 28 6.55 15.24 -7.26
C GLU A 28 7.89 15.10 -7.96
N LYS A 29 8.69 14.09 -7.60
CA LYS A 29 10.10 13.98 -8.03
C LYS A 29 10.36 13.02 -9.18
N LEU A 30 9.51 12.01 -9.36
CA LEU A 30 9.68 10.94 -10.35
C LEU A 30 8.70 11.05 -11.52
N GLU A 31 7.86 12.05 -11.54
CA GLU A 31 7.00 12.35 -12.69
C GLU A 31 7.88 12.60 -13.94
N ASN A 32 7.35 12.36 -15.12
CA ASN A 32 8.06 12.46 -16.40
C ASN A 32 9.14 11.38 -16.65
N GLY A 33 9.02 10.22 -16.00
CA GLY A 33 9.90 9.08 -16.25
C GLY A 33 11.28 9.18 -15.60
N ARG A 34 11.45 10.08 -14.64
CA ARG A 34 12.70 10.20 -13.89
C ARG A 34 12.93 8.94 -13.05
N VAL A 35 14.17 8.42 -13.10
CA VAL A 35 14.63 7.30 -12.28
C VAL A 35 15.76 7.78 -11.38
N ILE A 36 15.74 7.36 -10.12
CA ILE A 36 16.81 7.63 -9.16
C ILE A 36 17.42 6.30 -8.75
N GLU A 37 18.62 6.03 -9.26
CA GLU A 37 19.40 4.85 -8.88
C GLU A 37 19.96 5.02 -7.47
N ILE A 38 19.79 4.02 -6.60
CA ILE A 38 20.20 4.04 -5.20
C ILE A 38 21.43 3.19 -4.99
N PHE A 39 21.31 1.89 -5.23
CA PHE A 39 22.38 0.93 -5.02
C PHE A 39 22.09 -0.36 -5.78
N TRP A 40 23.06 -0.86 -6.54
CA TRP A 40 22.97 -2.09 -7.31
C TRP A 40 21.73 -2.10 -8.22
N THR A 41 20.72 -2.97 -7.97
CA THR A 41 19.47 -3.03 -8.73
C THR A 41 18.37 -2.17 -8.14
N LEU A 42 18.55 -1.61 -6.95
CA LEU A 42 17.55 -0.79 -6.28
C LEU A 42 17.51 0.61 -6.88
N GLN A 43 16.35 0.99 -7.38
CA GLN A 43 16.08 2.33 -7.89
C GLN A 43 14.68 2.81 -7.49
N PHE A 44 14.45 4.10 -7.56
CA PHE A 44 13.13 4.68 -7.44
C PHE A 44 12.60 5.07 -8.82
N ARG A 45 11.44 4.54 -9.16
CA ARG A 45 10.74 4.78 -10.41
C ARG A 45 9.24 4.82 -10.17
N LEU A 46 8.58 5.85 -10.68
CA LEU A 46 7.13 5.97 -10.55
C LEU A 46 6.39 4.98 -11.46
N VAL A 47 5.56 4.16 -10.87
CA VAL A 47 4.62 3.28 -11.58
C VAL A 47 3.20 3.51 -11.04
N ARG A 48 2.25 3.65 -11.95
CA ARG A 48 0.83 3.75 -11.59
C ARG A 48 0.18 2.40 -11.84
N ASN A 49 -0.10 1.68 -10.75
CA ASN A 49 -0.67 0.33 -10.79
C ASN A 49 -2.19 0.40 -10.76
N THR A 50 -2.81 0.09 -11.88
CA THR A 50 -4.29 0.08 -12.02
C THR A 50 -4.94 -1.20 -11.50
N GLY A 51 -4.16 -2.15 -10.95
CA GLY A 51 -4.64 -3.36 -10.30
C GLY A 51 -4.37 -4.66 -11.03
N ILE A 52 -3.88 -4.64 -12.29
CA ILE A 52 -3.45 -5.84 -13.03
C ILE A 52 -2.17 -5.52 -13.81
N ALA A 53 -1.20 -6.43 -13.66
CA ALA A 53 0.07 -6.42 -14.37
C ALA A 53 -0.16 -6.64 -15.83
N PHE A 54 -0.55 -5.98 -16.71
CA PHE A 54 -0.68 -6.15 -18.17
C PHE A 54 -1.65 -5.15 -18.84
N SER A 55 -1.92 -3.98 -18.27
CA SER A 55 -2.75 -2.93 -18.89
C SER A 55 -4.21 -3.36 -19.20
N GLN A 56 -4.65 -4.50 -18.72
CA GLN A 56 -6.01 -5.02 -18.98
C GLN A 56 -7.00 -4.72 -17.82
N GLY A 57 -6.59 -3.96 -16.82
CA GLY A 57 -7.35 -3.74 -15.59
C GLY A 57 -8.05 -2.39 -15.48
N GLU A 58 -8.13 -1.63 -16.56
CA GLU A 58 -8.88 -0.38 -16.53
C GLU A 58 -10.36 -0.65 -16.20
N GLY A 59 -10.86 -0.04 -15.11
CA GLY A 59 -12.22 -0.21 -14.63
C GLY A 59 -12.43 -1.21 -13.48
N PHE A 60 -11.47 -2.05 -13.15
CA PHE A 60 -11.57 -3.01 -12.03
C PHE A 60 -11.19 -2.44 -10.65
N GLY A 61 -10.77 -1.19 -10.57
CA GLY A 61 -10.41 -0.52 -9.31
C GLY A 61 -11.45 -0.67 -8.20
N PRO A 62 -12.76 -0.46 -8.44
CA PRO A 62 -13.79 -0.66 -7.43
C PRO A 62 -13.88 -2.11 -6.94
N ILE A 63 -13.70 -3.11 -7.82
CA ILE A 63 -13.73 -4.53 -7.46
C ILE A 63 -12.55 -4.85 -6.54
N PHE A 64 -11.34 -4.41 -6.88
CA PHE A 64 -10.15 -4.59 -6.03
C PHE A 64 -10.32 -3.88 -4.69
N SER A 65 -10.91 -2.69 -4.68
CA SER A 65 -11.18 -1.96 -3.44
C SER A 65 -12.13 -2.72 -2.52
N ILE A 66 -13.18 -3.33 -3.07
CA ILE A 66 -14.11 -4.18 -2.30
C ILE A 66 -13.38 -5.42 -1.75
N LEU A 67 -12.55 -6.09 -2.57
CA LEU A 67 -11.76 -7.24 -2.11
C LEU A 67 -10.81 -6.85 -0.99
N ILE A 68 -10.14 -5.71 -1.09
CA ILE A 68 -9.26 -5.18 -0.04
C ILE A 68 -10.05 -4.94 1.26
N LEU A 69 -11.23 -4.33 1.18
CA LEU A 69 -12.10 -4.11 2.34
C LEU A 69 -12.52 -5.42 3.01
N LEU A 70 -12.83 -6.45 2.22
CA LEU A 70 -13.16 -7.78 2.76
C LEU A 70 -11.95 -8.43 3.45
N VAL A 71 -10.75 -8.29 2.87
CA VAL A 71 -9.50 -8.76 3.50
C VAL A 71 -9.23 -8.01 4.80
N ILE A 72 -9.39 -6.70 4.83
CA ILE A 72 -9.25 -5.89 6.06
C ILE A 72 -10.20 -6.39 7.13
N LEU A 73 -11.48 -6.57 6.80
CA LEU A 73 -12.49 -7.06 7.74
C LEU A 73 -12.11 -8.43 8.29
N PHE A 74 -11.69 -9.36 7.44
CA PHE A 74 -11.23 -10.69 7.83
C PHE A 74 -10.00 -10.63 8.75
N VAL A 75 -8.98 -9.87 8.38
CA VAL A 75 -7.72 -9.75 9.14
C VAL A 75 -7.96 -9.12 10.52
N VAL A 76 -8.78 -8.07 10.60
CA VAL A 76 -9.12 -7.42 11.87
C VAL A 76 -9.94 -8.37 12.75
N ARG A 77 -10.93 -9.06 12.17
CA ARG A 77 -11.78 -10.00 12.90
C ARG A 77 -10.98 -11.19 13.44
N TRP A 78 -10.08 -11.74 12.63
CA TRP A 78 -9.21 -12.83 13.02
C TRP A 78 -8.17 -12.38 14.05
N GLY A 79 -7.51 -11.25 13.80
CA GLY A 79 -6.49 -10.67 14.68
C GLY A 79 -7.04 -10.28 16.06
N ALA A 80 -8.33 -9.94 16.14
CA ALA A 80 -9.00 -9.65 17.42
C ALA A 80 -9.03 -10.85 18.38
N GLN A 81 -8.92 -12.07 17.85
CA GLN A 81 -8.91 -13.32 18.62
C GLN A 81 -7.49 -13.71 19.07
N MET A 82 -6.45 -13.02 18.57
CA MET A 82 -5.07 -13.35 18.84
C MET A 82 -4.51 -12.59 20.04
N TYR A 83 -3.66 -13.26 20.81
CA TYR A 83 -3.05 -12.69 22.03
C TYR A 83 -1.61 -12.22 21.85
N SER A 84 -0.96 -12.61 20.75
CA SER A 84 0.43 -12.27 20.46
C SER A 84 0.58 -10.80 20.05
N LYS A 85 1.57 -10.11 20.62
CA LYS A 85 1.90 -8.73 20.22
C LYS A 85 2.37 -8.67 18.77
N SER A 86 3.14 -9.65 18.31
CA SER A 86 3.63 -9.72 16.94
C SER A 86 2.48 -9.82 15.93
N VAL A 87 1.46 -10.63 16.24
CA VAL A 87 0.28 -10.74 15.38
C VAL A 87 -0.49 -9.43 15.33
N VAL A 88 -0.65 -8.74 16.46
CA VAL A 88 -1.35 -7.45 16.53
C VAL A 88 -0.61 -6.37 15.73
N VAL A 89 0.73 -6.36 15.78
CA VAL A 89 1.55 -5.47 14.94
C VAL A 89 1.38 -5.82 13.46
N ALA A 90 1.46 -7.11 13.11
CA ALA A 90 1.27 -7.56 11.73
C ALA A 90 -0.10 -7.17 11.17
N VAL A 91 -1.17 -7.27 11.97
CA VAL A 91 -2.51 -6.76 11.60
C VAL A 91 -2.46 -5.27 11.30
N GLY A 92 -1.77 -4.47 12.13
CA GLY A 92 -1.60 -3.04 11.90
C GLY A 92 -0.88 -2.73 10.59
N LEU A 93 0.21 -3.47 10.29
CA LEU A 93 0.97 -3.32 9.05
C LEU A 93 0.11 -3.66 7.82
N VAL A 94 -0.57 -4.79 7.83
CA VAL A 94 -1.41 -5.26 6.71
C VAL A 94 -2.57 -4.30 6.47
N VAL A 95 -3.30 -3.93 7.53
CA VAL A 95 -4.43 -3.00 7.43
C VAL A 95 -3.96 -1.61 7.00
N GLY A 96 -2.84 -1.14 7.54
CA GLY A 96 -2.23 0.14 7.14
C GLY A 96 -1.86 0.18 5.66
N GLY A 97 -1.22 -0.87 5.16
CA GLY A 97 -0.88 -1.01 3.76
C GLY A 97 -2.11 -1.04 2.85
N ALA A 98 -3.11 -1.84 3.22
CA ALA A 98 -4.36 -1.92 2.48
C ALA A 98 -5.11 -0.58 2.43
N ILE A 99 -5.15 0.15 3.54
CA ILE A 99 -5.75 1.50 3.61
C ILE A 99 -4.97 2.50 2.77
N GLY A 100 -3.62 2.46 2.78
CA GLY A 100 -2.79 3.31 1.92
C GLY A 100 -3.15 3.16 0.44
N ASN A 101 -3.29 1.92 -0.02
CA ASN A 101 -3.69 1.63 -1.39
C ASN A 101 -5.14 2.02 -1.71
N LEU A 102 -6.05 1.92 -0.74
CA LEU A 102 -7.42 2.42 -0.88
C LEU A 102 -7.47 3.95 -0.99
N ILE A 103 -6.63 4.66 -0.23
CA ILE A 103 -6.50 6.12 -0.32
C ILE A 103 -6.08 6.53 -1.74
N ASP A 104 -5.11 5.85 -2.33
CA ASP A 104 -4.70 6.12 -3.71
C ASP A 104 -5.85 5.93 -4.69
N ARG A 105 -6.58 4.82 -4.60
CA ARG A 105 -7.71 4.54 -5.48
C ARG A 105 -8.88 5.51 -5.31
N ALA A 106 -9.11 5.97 -4.09
CA ALA A 106 -10.21 6.87 -3.78
C ALA A 106 -9.91 8.34 -4.15
N PHE A 107 -8.69 8.80 -3.91
CA PHE A 107 -8.35 10.23 -3.94
C PHE A 107 -7.33 10.63 -5.00
N ARG A 108 -6.57 9.68 -5.56
CA ARG A 108 -5.58 9.95 -6.62
C ARG A 108 -6.12 9.57 -8.00
N THR A 109 -7.29 10.07 -8.36
CA THR A 109 -7.97 9.71 -9.59
C THR A 109 -8.69 10.88 -10.20
N ASP A 110 -8.60 11.00 -11.53
CA ASP A 110 -9.38 11.94 -12.33
C ASP A 110 -10.62 11.28 -12.97
N THR A 111 -10.76 9.95 -12.83
CA THR A 111 -11.75 9.13 -13.54
C THR A 111 -12.92 8.66 -12.68
N GLY A 112 -12.92 8.96 -11.38
CA GLY A 112 -13.99 8.61 -10.46
C GLY A 112 -13.55 7.89 -9.19
N PHE A 113 -14.43 7.83 -8.20
CA PHE A 113 -14.17 7.23 -6.89
C PHE A 113 -13.76 5.76 -7.00
N LEU A 114 -12.68 5.38 -6.32
CA LEU A 114 -12.06 4.04 -6.31
C LEU A 114 -11.51 3.56 -7.66
N LYS A 115 -11.40 4.43 -8.65
CA LYS A 115 -10.84 4.12 -9.97
C LYS A 115 -9.38 4.53 -10.13
N GLY A 116 -8.78 5.16 -9.12
CA GLY A 116 -7.40 5.60 -9.14
C GLY A 116 -6.41 4.44 -9.17
N ALA A 117 -5.22 4.72 -9.67
CA ALA A 117 -4.09 3.81 -9.63
C ALA A 117 -3.36 3.89 -8.30
N VAL A 118 -2.84 2.77 -7.82
CA VAL A 118 -1.89 2.73 -6.71
C VAL A 118 -0.54 3.24 -7.20
N VAL A 119 0.09 4.08 -6.40
CA VAL A 119 1.42 4.62 -6.69
C VAL A 119 2.49 3.71 -6.13
N ASP A 120 3.25 3.06 -6.99
CA ASP A 120 4.40 2.23 -6.66
C ASP A 120 5.69 2.98 -7.03
N LEU A 121 6.76 2.77 -6.27
CA LEU A 121 8.00 3.53 -6.47
C LEU A 121 9.30 2.74 -6.22
N ILE A 122 9.28 1.66 -5.49
CA ILE A 122 10.46 0.85 -5.18
C ILE A 122 10.64 -0.21 -6.26
N ASP A 123 11.66 -0.06 -7.08
CA ASP A 123 11.97 -0.93 -8.19
C ASP A 123 13.30 -1.67 -7.94
N LEU A 124 13.24 -2.98 -7.83
CA LEU A 124 14.40 -3.85 -7.71
C LEU A 124 14.90 -4.37 -9.07
N GLN A 125 14.21 -4.05 -10.17
CA GLN A 125 14.46 -4.45 -11.56
C GLN A 125 14.22 -5.95 -11.87
N TRP A 126 14.21 -6.82 -10.87
CA TRP A 126 13.93 -8.26 -10.97
C TRP A 126 12.68 -8.69 -10.19
N TRP A 127 12.01 -7.76 -9.55
CA TRP A 127 10.75 -7.91 -8.82
C TRP A 127 9.76 -6.84 -9.28
N PRO A 128 8.44 -7.08 -9.22
CA PRO A 128 7.47 -6.02 -9.47
C PRO A 128 7.74 -4.77 -8.64
N VAL A 129 7.48 -3.60 -9.21
CA VAL A 129 7.60 -2.34 -8.46
C VAL A 129 6.56 -2.32 -7.36
N VAL A 130 6.97 -1.94 -6.16
CA VAL A 130 6.13 -1.95 -4.95
C VAL A 130 6.14 -0.58 -4.28
N ASP A 131 5.19 -0.37 -3.39
CA ASP A 131 5.16 0.77 -2.48
C ASP A 131 5.67 0.41 -1.08
N ILE A 132 5.71 1.39 -0.18
CA ILE A 132 6.12 1.17 1.22
C ILE A 132 5.17 0.23 1.96
N ALA A 133 3.88 0.29 1.64
CA ALA A 133 2.86 -0.55 2.25
C ALA A 133 3.10 -2.04 1.94
N GLU A 134 3.35 -2.37 0.68
CA GLU A 134 3.67 -3.73 0.25
C GLU A 134 5.02 -4.20 0.80
N ALA A 135 6.04 -3.33 0.80
CA ALA A 135 7.34 -3.64 1.39
C ALA A 135 7.23 -3.97 2.89
N ALA A 136 6.39 -3.25 3.64
CA ALA A 136 6.17 -3.50 5.06
C ALA A 136 5.50 -4.85 5.35
N ILE A 137 4.67 -5.35 4.45
CA ILE A 137 4.00 -6.66 4.57
C ILE A 137 4.99 -7.80 4.32
N VAL A 138 5.93 -7.61 3.39
CA VAL A 138 6.93 -8.64 3.03
C VAL A 138 8.01 -8.79 4.10
N VAL A 139 8.35 -7.72 4.81
CA VAL A 139 9.33 -7.72 5.91
C VAL A 139 8.67 -8.22 7.21
#